data_3e9f684f907f112835d0e502bbdd6d48
#
_entry.id   3e9f684f907f112835d0e502bbdd6d48
#
_cell.length_a   1.000
_cell.length_b   1.000
_cell.length_c   1.000
_cell.angle_alpha   90.00
_cell.angle_beta   90.00
_cell.angle_gamma   90.00
#
_symmetry.space_group_name_H-M   'P 1'
#
loop_
_entity.id
_entity.type
_entity.pdbx_description
1 polymer ?
#
loop_
_entity_poly.entity_id
_entity_poly.type
_entity_poly.pdbx_seq_one_letter_code
_entity_poly.pdbx_strand_id
1 'polypeptide(L)'
;MDRGGIEVLDAPLASFREALLRENHTLKRALTDPRLFSGIGNAYSDEILHRARLSPVQTTNKLSGEEISRLHRATQDVLREWIDRLRNEAKGSFPEKVTAFREGMAVHGRFRKPCPVCGTAVQRIAYADNETNYCPRCQTEGRILSDRSLSRLLKSDWPKSIEELEEKMPARAPRPE
;
A
#
# COMPACT_ATOMS: atom_id res chain seq x y z
N MET A 1 6.11 -22.24 -12.20
CA MET A 1 4.79 -22.23 -12.85
C MET A 1 4.47 -20.78 -13.16
N ASP A 2 4.53 -20.40 -14.42
CA ASP A 2 4.20 -19.05 -14.88
C ASP A 2 2.69 -18.82 -14.65
N ARG A 3 2.34 -17.81 -13.87
CA ARG A 3 0.95 -17.45 -13.57
C ARG A 3 0.36 -16.44 -14.55
N GLY A 4 1.14 -16.07 -15.59
CA GLY A 4 0.69 -15.25 -16.71
C GLY A 4 0.63 -13.75 -16.45
N GLY A 5 1.06 -13.26 -15.28
CA GLY A 5 1.16 -11.83 -15.00
C GLY A 5 2.33 -11.18 -15.74
N ILE A 6 2.18 -9.90 -16.12
CA ILE A 6 3.26 -9.16 -16.78
C ILE A 6 4.40 -8.82 -15.81
N GLU A 7 5.63 -8.78 -16.33
CA GLU A 7 6.80 -8.27 -15.62
C GLU A 7 6.75 -6.74 -15.60
N VAL A 8 6.55 -6.16 -14.40
CA VAL A 8 6.21 -4.75 -14.27
C VAL A 8 7.38 -3.78 -14.43
N LEU A 9 8.62 -4.23 -14.16
CA LEU A 9 9.79 -3.34 -14.12
C LEU A 9 10.05 -2.65 -15.45
N ASP A 10 9.83 -3.35 -16.56
CA ASP A 10 10.09 -2.86 -17.90
C ASP A 10 8.83 -2.82 -18.79
N ALA A 11 7.67 -3.09 -18.18
CA ALA A 11 6.38 -3.06 -18.89
C ALA A 11 6.06 -1.65 -19.38
N PRO A 12 5.71 -1.45 -20.66
CA PRO A 12 5.19 -0.18 -21.15
C PRO A 12 3.86 0.17 -20.48
N LEU A 13 3.55 1.47 -20.41
CA LEU A 13 2.28 1.95 -19.84
C LEU A 13 1.05 1.29 -20.48
N ALA A 14 1.07 1.04 -21.79
CA ALA A 14 -0.03 0.40 -22.49
C ALA A 14 -0.30 -1.03 -21.97
N SER A 15 0.74 -1.84 -21.81
CA SER A 15 0.65 -3.20 -21.29
C SER A 15 0.23 -3.22 -19.81
N PHE A 16 0.77 -2.29 -19.01
CA PHE A 16 0.38 -2.12 -17.60
C PHE A 16 -1.11 -1.77 -17.49
N ARG A 17 -1.58 -0.82 -18.30
CA ARG A 17 -2.99 -0.40 -18.34
C ARG A 17 -3.91 -1.55 -18.74
N GLU A 18 -3.55 -2.30 -19.78
CA GLU A 18 -4.32 -3.45 -20.23
C GLU A 18 -4.46 -4.50 -19.12
N ALA A 19 -3.36 -4.88 -18.48
CA ALA A 19 -3.37 -5.81 -17.36
C ALA A 19 -4.22 -5.30 -16.18
N LEU A 20 -4.04 -4.03 -15.79
CA LEU A 20 -4.75 -3.40 -14.68
C LEU A 20 -6.28 -3.35 -14.88
N LEU A 21 -6.73 -3.11 -16.11
CA LEU A 21 -8.13 -2.95 -16.46
C LEU A 21 -8.82 -4.25 -16.91
N ARG A 22 -8.08 -5.37 -16.95
CA ARG A 22 -8.61 -6.67 -17.38
C ARG A 22 -9.80 -7.12 -16.52
N GLU A 23 -9.73 -6.87 -15.21
CA GLU A 23 -10.77 -7.18 -14.26
C GLU A 23 -11.02 -5.98 -13.35
N ASN A 24 -12.28 -5.80 -12.92
CA ASN A 24 -12.61 -4.73 -11.98
C ASN A 24 -12.37 -5.19 -10.54
N HIS A 25 -11.24 -4.81 -9.98
CA HIS A 25 -10.81 -5.08 -8.60
C HIS A 25 -10.46 -3.80 -7.85
N THR A 26 -10.33 -3.88 -6.54
CA THR A 26 -9.64 -2.83 -5.79
C THR A 26 -8.16 -2.79 -6.20
N LEU A 27 -7.55 -1.62 -6.15
CA LEU A 27 -6.13 -1.45 -6.54
C LEU A 27 -5.20 -2.37 -5.76
N LYS A 28 -5.45 -2.53 -4.45
CA LYS A 28 -4.67 -3.46 -3.62
C LYS A 28 -4.73 -4.88 -4.16
N ARG A 29 -5.93 -5.36 -4.49
CA ARG A 29 -6.12 -6.70 -5.03
C ARG A 29 -5.51 -6.86 -6.42
N ALA A 30 -5.72 -5.88 -7.31
CA ALA A 30 -5.17 -5.92 -8.66
C ALA A 30 -3.64 -6.00 -8.65
N LEU A 31 -2.97 -5.16 -7.83
CA LEU A 31 -1.50 -5.16 -7.74
C LEU A 31 -0.92 -6.46 -7.18
N THR A 32 -1.63 -7.12 -6.28
CA THR A 32 -1.17 -8.38 -5.66
C THR A 32 -1.64 -9.64 -6.39
N ASP A 33 -2.38 -9.51 -7.47
CA ASP A 33 -2.81 -10.66 -8.27
C ASP A 33 -1.69 -11.10 -9.23
N PRO A 34 -1.10 -12.29 -9.00
CA PRO A 34 0.01 -12.77 -9.83
C PRO A 34 -0.40 -13.13 -11.27
N ARG A 35 -1.71 -13.14 -11.58
CA ARG A 35 -2.22 -13.29 -12.96
C ARG A 35 -2.19 -11.98 -13.73
N LEU A 36 -2.15 -10.84 -13.04
CA LEU A 36 -2.08 -9.50 -13.62
C LEU A 36 -0.64 -8.98 -13.61
N PHE A 37 0.01 -9.03 -12.45
CA PHE A 37 1.36 -8.51 -12.24
C PHE A 37 2.25 -9.52 -11.53
N SER A 38 3.42 -9.76 -12.09
CA SER A 38 4.43 -10.61 -11.48
C SER A 38 5.23 -9.82 -10.44
N GLY A 39 5.56 -10.46 -9.31
CA GLY A 39 6.53 -9.94 -8.35
C GLY A 39 6.04 -8.90 -7.34
N ILE A 40 4.77 -8.50 -7.36
CA ILE A 40 4.23 -7.52 -6.38
C ILE A 40 3.54 -8.25 -5.23
N GLY A 41 4.14 -8.19 -4.03
CA GLY A 41 3.56 -8.73 -2.81
C GLY A 41 2.81 -7.69 -1.97
N ASN A 42 2.33 -8.15 -0.81
CA ASN A 42 1.55 -7.32 0.11
C ASN A 42 2.28 -6.04 0.55
N ALA A 43 3.57 -6.14 0.91
CA ALA A 43 4.35 -5.01 1.39
C ALA A 43 4.55 -3.95 0.30
N TYR A 44 5.04 -4.36 -0.86
CA TYR A 44 5.34 -3.40 -1.93
C TYR A 44 4.09 -2.79 -2.55
N SER A 45 2.95 -3.49 -2.56
CA SER A 45 1.69 -2.89 -3.02
C SER A 45 1.23 -1.74 -2.13
N ASP A 46 1.46 -1.80 -0.80
CA ASP A 46 1.18 -0.67 0.10
C ASP A 46 2.09 0.54 -0.23
N GLU A 47 3.39 0.30 -0.40
CA GLU A 47 4.37 1.34 -0.75
C GLU A 47 4.09 1.98 -2.11
N ILE A 48 3.73 1.18 -3.12
CA ILE A 48 3.35 1.64 -4.46
C ILE A 48 2.12 2.54 -4.39
N LEU A 49 1.07 2.11 -3.70
CA LEU A 49 -0.16 2.89 -3.55
C LEU A 49 0.07 4.20 -2.78
N HIS A 50 0.91 4.18 -1.76
CA HIS A 50 1.32 5.38 -1.05
C HIS A 50 2.08 6.35 -1.96
N ARG A 51 3.07 5.88 -2.72
CA ARG A 51 3.84 6.67 -3.69
C ARG A 51 2.94 7.26 -4.78
N ALA A 52 1.98 6.48 -5.28
CA ALA A 52 1.01 6.91 -6.27
C ALA A 52 -0.08 7.85 -5.70
N ARG A 53 -0.20 7.98 -4.39
CA ARG A 53 -1.27 8.71 -3.70
C ARG A 53 -2.67 8.23 -4.10
N LEU A 54 -2.83 6.90 -4.14
CA LEU A 54 -4.09 6.26 -4.50
C LEU A 54 -4.61 5.40 -3.35
N SER A 55 -5.93 5.39 -3.18
CA SER A 55 -6.59 4.57 -2.16
C SER A 55 -6.47 3.08 -2.49
N PRO A 56 -6.12 2.23 -1.51
CA PRO A 56 -6.06 0.78 -1.72
C PRO A 56 -7.40 0.15 -2.10
N VAL A 57 -8.51 0.79 -1.74
CA VAL A 57 -9.88 0.30 -2.02
C VAL A 57 -10.51 0.94 -3.25
N GLN A 58 -9.86 1.89 -3.91
CA GLN A 58 -10.31 2.42 -5.19
C GLN A 58 -10.34 1.30 -6.22
N THR A 59 -11.40 1.25 -7.03
CA THR A 59 -11.56 0.21 -8.06
C THR A 59 -10.90 0.59 -9.36
N THR A 60 -10.37 -0.40 -10.08
CA THR A 60 -9.60 -0.18 -11.31
C THR A 60 -10.37 0.55 -12.40
N ASN A 61 -11.69 0.30 -12.50
CA ASN A 61 -12.56 0.95 -13.48
C ASN A 61 -12.87 2.44 -13.21
N LYS A 62 -12.49 2.95 -12.03
CA LYS A 62 -12.66 4.36 -11.65
C LYS A 62 -11.41 5.20 -11.80
N LEU A 63 -10.33 4.61 -12.29
CA LEU A 63 -9.07 5.33 -12.50
C LEU A 63 -9.12 6.20 -13.74
N SER A 64 -8.63 7.43 -13.62
CA SER A 64 -8.32 8.28 -14.78
C SER A 64 -7.04 7.81 -15.47
N GLY A 65 -6.82 8.24 -16.72
CA GLY A 65 -5.58 7.95 -17.43
C GLY A 65 -4.34 8.49 -16.73
N GLU A 66 -4.46 9.63 -16.06
CA GLU A 66 -3.39 10.24 -15.27
C GLU A 66 -3.06 9.40 -14.02
N GLU A 67 -4.08 8.92 -13.32
CA GLU A 67 -3.89 8.04 -12.16
C GLU A 67 -3.23 6.71 -12.55
N ILE A 68 -3.60 6.14 -13.70
CA ILE A 68 -2.96 4.92 -14.23
C ILE A 68 -1.48 5.20 -14.55
N SER A 69 -1.17 6.32 -15.19
CA SER A 69 0.21 6.71 -15.49
C SER A 69 1.03 6.93 -14.23
N ARG A 70 0.46 7.56 -13.22
CA ARG A 70 1.09 7.78 -11.91
C ARG A 70 1.32 6.45 -11.17
N LEU A 71 0.34 5.54 -11.19
CA LEU A 71 0.47 4.21 -10.61
C LEU A 71 1.56 3.38 -11.29
N HIS A 72 1.60 3.38 -12.62
CA HIS A 72 2.64 2.69 -13.40
C HIS A 72 4.04 3.18 -13.02
N ARG A 73 4.25 4.51 -13.01
CA ARG A 73 5.54 5.11 -12.61
C ARG A 73 5.90 4.74 -11.17
N ALA A 74 4.97 4.92 -10.23
CA ALA A 74 5.19 4.56 -8.83
C ALA A 74 5.55 3.08 -8.65
N THR A 75 4.94 2.19 -9.43
CA THR A 75 5.26 0.75 -9.41
C THR A 75 6.71 0.50 -9.79
N GLN A 76 7.16 1.06 -10.89
CA GLN A 76 8.54 0.88 -11.36
C GLN A 76 9.55 1.52 -10.39
N ASP A 77 9.30 2.75 -9.94
CA ASP A 77 10.20 3.49 -9.05
C ASP A 77 10.38 2.76 -7.71
N VAL A 78 9.29 2.38 -7.05
CA VAL A 78 9.34 1.70 -5.76
C VAL A 78 10.08 0.37 -5.88
N LEU A 79 9.77 -0.45 -6.88
CA LEU A 79 10.41 -1.74 -7.03
C LEU A 79 11.91 -1.61 -7.34
N ARG A 80 12.32 -0.68 -8.21
CA ARG A 80 13.74 -0.42 -8.50
C ARG A 80 14.48 0.08 -7.26
N GLU A 81 13.94 1.06 -6.54
CA GLU A 81 14.52 1.55 -5.29
C GLU A 81 14.75 0.41 -4.28
N TRP A 82 13.79 -0.49 -4.10
CA TRP A 82 13.93 -1.60 -3.18
C TRP A 82 14.89 -2.68 -3.68
N ILE A 83 14.94 -2.96 -4.98
CA ILE A 83 15.93 -3.85 -5.58
C ILE A 83 17.35 -3.32 -5.31
N ASP A 84 17.58 -2.02 -5.52
CA ASP A 84 18.88 -1.41 -5.32
C ASP A 84 19.29 -1.39 -3.83
N ARG A 85 18.36 -1.09 -2.93
CA ARG A 85 18.59 -1.21 -1.49
C ARG A 85 18.99 -2.62 -1.09
N LEU A 86 18.21 -3.62 -1.51
CA LEU A 86 18.47 -5.01 -1.19
C LEU A 86 19.81 -5.50 -1.76
N ARG A 87 20.16 -5.11 -2.97
CA ARG A 87 21.47 -5.40 -3.57
C ARG A 87 22.60 -4.76 -2.78
N ASN A 88 22.43 -3.53 -2.33
CA ASN A 88 23.43 -2.84 -1.52
C ASN A 88 23.60 -3.47 -0.12
N GLU A 89 22.50 -3.87 0.52
CA GLU A 89 22.53 -4.59 1.80
C GLU A 89 23.18 -5.97 1.66
N ALA A 90 22.95 -6.67 0.55
CA ALA A 90 23.49 -8.00 0.27
C ALA A 90 24.99 -7.99 -0.16
N LYS A 91 25.65 -6.83 -0.27
CA LYS A 91 27.07 -6.75 -0.61
C LYS A 91 27.92 -7.43 0.47
N GLY A 92 28.18 -8.75 0.28
CA GLY A 92 29.09 -9.55 1.09
C GLY A 92 28.48 -10.70 1.88
N SER A 93 27.18 -10.83 1.98
CA SER A 93 26.55 -11.98 2.64
C SER A 93 25.11 -12.20 2.16
N PHE A 94 24.66 -13.45 2.17
CA PHE A 94 23.24 -13.77 2.02
C PHE A 94 22.45 -13.15 3.17
N PRO A 95 21.30 -12.49 2.93
CA PRO A 95 20.51 -11.93 4.01
C PRO A 95 20.04 -13.05 4.95
N GLU A 96 20.41 -12.99 6.23
CA GLU A 96 20.03 -14.00 7.24
C GLU A 96 18.53 -14.02 7.53
N LYS A 97 17.82 -12.95 7.22
CA LYS A 97 16.36 -12.84 7.42
C LYS A 97 15.68 -12.26 6.18
N VAL A 98 14.85 -13.08 5.54
CA VAL A 98 13.91 -12.63 4.51
C VAL A 98 12.62 -12.21 5.20
N THR A 99 12.46 -10.93 5.48
CA THR A 99 11.23 -10.37 6.09
C THR A 99 10.67 -9.27 5.22
N ALA A 100 9.34 -9.21 5.14
CA ALA A 100 8.62 -8.12 4.47
C ALA A 100 8.65 -6.81 5.28
N PHE A 101 8.95 -6.88 6.59
CA PHE A 101 9.08 -5.71 7.46
C PHE A 101 10.53 -5.21 7.44
N ARG A 102 10.77 -4.13 6.68
CA ARG A 102 12.10 -3.54 6.54
C ARG A 102 12.08 -2.09 7.00
N GLU A 103 13.21 -1.65 7.54
CA GLU A 103 13.44 -0.23 7.78
C GLU A 103 13.33 0.55 6.47
N GLY A 104 12.75 1.76 6.54
CA GLY A 104 12.56 2.62 5.36
C GLY A 104 11.25 2.42 4.61
N MET A 105 10.38 1.48 5.00
CA MET A 105 9.01 1.43 4.51
C MET A 105 8.26 2.71 4.92
N ALA A 106 7.47 3.27 3.99
CA ALA A 106 6.71 4.49 4.24
C ALA A 106 5.42 4.21 5.04
N VAL A 107 4.71 3.15 4.71
CA VAL A 107 3.42 2.81 5.33
C VAL A 107 3.33 1.35 5.78
N HIS A 108 3.92 0.39 5.05
CA HIS A 108 3.80 -1.03 5.37
C HIS A 108 4.41 -1.35 6.74
N GLY A 109 3.61 -2.01 7.60
CA GLY A 109 4.03 -2.33 8.98
C GLY A 109 4.17 -1.13 9.91
N ARG A 110 3.68 0.04 9.52
CA ARG A 110 3.83 1.30 10.26
C ARG A 110 2.52 1.83 10.86
N PHE A 111 1.58 0.95 11.15
CA PHE A 111 0.33 1.35 11.79
C PHE A 111 0.57 2.24 13.00
N ARG A 112 -0.13 3.39 13.07
CA ARG A 112 -0.02 4.44 14.08
C ARG A 112 1.32 5.22 14.11
N LYS A 113 2.28 4.87 13.26
CA LYS A 113 3.50 5.68 13.12
C LYS A 113 3.26 6.84 12.15
N PRO A 114 4.00 7.94 12.27
CA PRO A 114 3.84 9.07 11.37
C PRO A 114 4.22 8.72 9.94
N CYS A 115 3.40 9.17 8.98
CA CYS A 115 3.74 9.11 7.56
C CYS A 115 4.96 9.98 7.28
N PRO A 116 5.99 9.50 6.57
CA PRO A 116 7.20 10.27 6.30
C PRO A 116 6.98 11.48 5.40
N VAL A 117 5.84 11.53 4.68
CA VAL A 117 5.51 12.64 3.77
C VAL A 117 4.73 13.75 4.46
N CYS A 118 3.73 13.42 5.29
CA CYS A 118 2.80 14.41 5.84
C CYS A 118 2.62 14.35 7.36
N GLY A 119 3.30 13.45 8.06
CA GLY A 119 3.22 13.31 9.52
C GLY A 119 1.95 12.64 10.06
N THR A 120 0.91 12.47 9.25
CA THR A 120 -0.34 11.85 9.69
C THR A 120 -0.12 10.37 10.07
N ALA A 121 -0.78 9.91 11.13
CA ALA A 121 -0.67 8.53 11.59
C ALA A 121 -1.17 7.54 10.52
N VAL A 122 -0.30 6.62 10.12
CA VAL A 122 -0.62 5.54 9.18
C VAL A 122 -1.74 4.66 9.73
N GLN A 123 -2.71 4.37 8.91
CA GLN A 123 -3.85 3.52 9.22
C GLN A 123 -3.71 2.13 8.59
N ARG A 124 -4.57 1.20 9.03
CA ARG A 124 -4.63 -0.15 8.46
C ARG A 124 -6.05 -0.61 8.23
N ILE A 125 -6.20 -1.54 7.29
CA ILE A 125 -7.37 -2.38 7.12
C ILE A 125 -6.89 -3.80 7.37
N ALA A 126 -7.42 -4.46 8.39
CA ALA A 126 -7.07 -5.85 8.70
C ALA A 126 -8.00 -6.81 7.93
N TYR A 127 -7.39 -7.81 7.31
CA TYR A 127 -8.04 -8.96 6.72
C TYR A 127 -7.49 -10.20 7.41
N ALA A 128 -8.21 -11.30 7.50
CA ALA A 128 -7.85 -12.51 8.24
C ALA A 128 -6.34 -12.68 8.57
N ASP A 129 -5.51 -12.88 7.55
CA ASP A 129 -4.06 -13.12 7.71
C ASP A 129 -3.19 -11.99 7.17
N ASN A 130 -3.79 -10.92 6.63
CA ASN A 130 -3.09 -9.81 5.99
C ASN A 130 -3.63 -8.46 6.45
N GLU A 131 -2.77 -7.46 6.40
CA GLU A 131 -3.19 -6.06 6.56
C GLU A 131 -2.75 -5.21 5.38
N THR A 132 -3.51 -4.16 5.11
CA THR A 132 -3.19 -3.11 4.16
C THR A 132 -2.92 -1.85 4.94
N ASN A 133 -1.76 -1.25 4.77
CA ASN A 133 -1.38 -0.01 5.42
C ASN A 133 -1.50 1.16 4.43
N TYR A 134 -2.00 2.30 4.90
CA TYR A 134 -2.16 3.50 4.07
C TYR A 134 -2.08 4.77 4.92
N CYS A 135 -1.73 5.88 4.27
CA CYS A 135 -1.81 7.21 4.88
C CYS A 135 -3.13 7.88 4.48
N PRO A 136 -4.04 8.18 5.42
CA PRO A 136 -5.34 8.75 5.06
C PRO A 136 -5.22 10.13 4.40
N ARG A 137 -4.28 10.97 4.81
CA ARG A 137 -4.08 12.29 4.18
C ARG A 137 -3.51 12.18 2.76
N CYS A 138 -2.52 11.32 2.54
CA CYS A 138 -1.88 11.21 1.23
C CYS A 138 -2.73 10.45 0.20
N GLN A 139 -3.57 9.49 0.63
CA GLN A 139 -4.19 8.51 -0.26
C GLN A 139 -5.72 8.55 -0.30
N THR A 140 -6.38 9.13 0.72
CA THR A 140 -7.84 9.09 0.85
C THR A 140 -8.46 10.42 1.22
N GLU A 141 -7.75 11.53 1.01
CA GLU A 141 -8.23 12.88 1.28
C GLU A 141 -8.76 13.05 2.73
N GLY A 142 -8.09 12.41 3.68
CA GLY A 142 -8.46 12.44 5.10
C GLY A 142 -9.51 11.42 5.53
N ARG A 143 -10.05 10.62 4.62
CA ARG A 143 -11.06 9.61 4.97
C ARG A 143 -10.42 8.38 5.61
N ILE A 144 -11.02 7.92 6.70
CA ILE A 144 -10.66 6.65 7.35
C ILE A 144 -11.45 5.52 6.70
N LEU A 145 -10.72 4.57 6.10
CA LEU A 145 -11.31 3.41 5.45
C LEU A 145 -11.79 2.40 6.48
N SER A 146 -12.95 1.79 6.24
CA SER A 146 -13.54 0.83 7.16
C SER A 146 -12.77 -0.48 7.17
N ASP A 147 -12.30 -0.88 8.35
CA ASP A 147 -11.97 -2.26 8.64
C ASP A 147 -13.29 -3.05 8.85
N ARG A 148 -13.50 -4.13 8.08
CA ARG A 148 -14.76 -4.87 8.14
C ARG A 148 -15.05 -5.46 9.52
N SER A 149 -14.02 -5.84 10.27
CA SER A 149 -14.16 -6.43 11.58
C SER A 149 -14.51 -5.38 12.63
N LEU A 150 -13.73 -4.29 12.68
CA LEU A 150 -13.91 -3.21 13.64
C LEU A 150 -15.12 -2.32 13.30
N SER A 151 -15.41 -2.08 12.03
CA SER A 151 -16.56 -1.27 11.63
C SER A 151 -17.91 -1.95 11.94
N ARG A 152 -17.97 -3.29 11.96
CA ARG A 152 -19.15 -4.03 12.41
C ARG A 152 -19.39 -3.88 13.92
N LEU A 153 -18.31 -3.84 14.72
CA LEU A 153 -18.38 -3.66 16.17
C LEU A 153 -18.75 -2.23 16.54
N LEU A 154 -18.12 -1.24 15.91
CA LEU A 154 -18.27 0.16 16.25
C LEU A 154 -19.45 0.83 15.52
N LYS A 155 -19.96 0.24 14.45
CA LYS A 155 -21.10 0.76 13.66
C LYS A 155 -20.98 2.28 13.39
N SER A 156 -21.89 3.08 14.00
CA SER A 156 -21.91 4.54 13.90
C SER A 156 -20.72 5.24 14.55
N ASP A 157 -20.03 4.58 15.47
CA ASP A 157 -18.89 5.14 16.21
C ASP A 157 -17.55 5.00 15.48
N TRP A 158 -17.54 4.31 14.33
CA TRP A 158 -16.35 4.25 13.48
C TRP A 158 -15.97 5.62 12.96
N PRO A 159 -14.73 6.10 13.22
CA PRO A 159 -14.29 7.41 12.72
C PRO A 159 -14.23 7.42 11.20
N LYS A 160 -14.75 8.45 10.58
CA LYS A 160 -14.79 8.60 9.12
C LYS A 160 -13.70 9.54 8.61
N SER A 161 -13.18 10.40 9.46
CA SER A 161 -12.13 11.36 9.13
C SER A 161 -10.96 11.30 10.11
N ILE A 162 -9.86 11.97 9.77
CA ILE A 162 -8.68 12.09 10.64
C ILE A 162 -9.07 12.81 11.94
N GLU A 163 -9.84 13.88 11.84
CA GLU A 163 -10.29 14.69 12.97
C GLU A 163 -11.10 13.85 13.96
N GLU A 164 -12.07 13.08 13.44
CA GLU A 164 -12.86 12.16 14.27
C GLU A 164 -12.01 11.05 14.89
N LEU A 165 -10.98 10.58 14.17
CA LEU A 165 -10.06 9.58 14.69
C LEU A 165 -9.24 10.14 15.86
N GLU A 166 -8.70 11.34 15.72
CA GLU A 166 -7.90 12.00 16.77
C GLU A 166 -8.74 12.31 18.01
N GLU A 167 -10.00 12.69 17.84
CA GLU A 167 -10.93 12.94 18.93
C GLU A 167 -11.29 11.66 19.69
N LYS A 168 -11.65 10.59 18.97
CA LYS A 168 -12.11 9.31 19.57
C LYS A 168 -10.98 8.41 20.04
N MET A 169 -9.80 8.51 19.42
CA MET A 169 -8.64 7.68 19.72
C MET A 169 -7.36 8.54 19.81
N PRO A 170 -7.25 9.40 20.83
CA PRO A 170 -6.06 10.22 20.99
C PRO A 170 -4.81 9.33 21.05
N ALA A 171 -3.73 9.83 20.48
CA ALA A 171 -2.45 9.13 20.45
C ALA A 171 -2.09 8.70 21.89
N ARG A 172 -1.91 7.41 22.11
CA ARG A 172 -1.39 6.92 23.39
C ARG A 172 -0.03 7.57 23.62
N ALA A 173 0.11 8.25 24.75
CA ALA A 173 1.40 8.72 25.21
C ALA A 173 2.43 7.58 25.13
N PRO A 174 3.69 7.85 24.70
CA PRO A 174 4.72 6.83 24.71
C PRO A 174 4.82 6.24 26.12
N ARG A 175 4.86 4.91 26.22
CA ARG A 175 5.15 4.27 27.51
C ARG A 175 6.54 4.74 27.96
N PRO A 176 6.70 5.17 29.20
CA PRO A 176 8.03 5.38 29.73
C PRO A 176 8.80 4.06 29.65
N GLU A 177 10.06 4.14 29.18
CA GLU A 177 11.01 3.01 29.16
C GLU A 177 11.33 2.51 30.58
#